data_f019386a7ac295c89f9d74992df9d53e
#
_entry.id   f019386a7ac295c89f9d74992df9d53e
#
_cell.length_a   1.000
_cell.length_b   1.000
_cell.length_c   1.000
_cell.angle_alpha   90.00
_cell.angle_beta   90.00
_cell.angle_gamma   90.00
#
_symmetry.space_group_name_H-M   'P 1'
#
loop_
_entity.id
_entity.type
_entity.pdbx_description
1 polymer ?
#
loop_
_entity_poly.entity_id
_entity_poly.type
_entity_poly.pdbx_seq_one_letter_code
_entity_poly.pdbx_strand_id
1 'polypeptide(L)'
;MSSFLELKNISKSFNSEKKIRVLNKLSYNFKKGKTYSLMGPSGSGKSTLLNLISLIDRPTNGSIKFDNAQINFNEKNKNDILRAKKIGIVYQQNNLLPDFTAFENLYLASLSINNDKKL
;
A
#
# COMPACT_ATOMS: atom_id res chain seq x y z
N MET A 1 -22.69 -2.38 -5.83
CA MET A 1 -21.73 -2.00 -4.77
C MET A 1 -20.60 -1.21 -5.38
N SER A 2 -20.34 -0.04 -4.83
CA SER A 2 -19.21 0.78 -5.27
C SER A 2 -17.88 0.08 -4.98
N SER A 3 -16.93 0.27 -5.87
CA SER A 3 -15.55 -0.16 -5.70
C SER A 3 -14.90 0.61 -4.56
N PHE A 4 -14.27 -0.09 -3.61
CA PHE A 4 -13.55 0.54 -2.51
C PHE A 4 -12.11 0.88 -2.86
N LEU A 5 -11.47 -0.03 -3.60
CA LEU A 5 -10.14 0.15 -4.16
C LEU A 5 -10.17 -0.28 -5.63
N GLU A 6 -9.84 0.63 -6.52
CA GLU A 6 -9.82 0.38 -7.95
C GLU A 6 -8.41 0.54 -8.49
N LEU A 7 -7.94 -0.50 -9.16
CA LEU A 7 -6.69 -0.50 -9.92
C LEU A 7 -7.02 -0.41 -11.41
N LYS A 8 -6.43 0.55 -12.12
CA LYS A 8 -6.63 0.71 -13.55
C LYS A 8 -5.30 0.74 -14.30
N ASN A 9 -5.09 -0.28 -15.13
CA ASN A 9 -3.90 -0.43 -15.98
C ASN A 9 -2.56 -0.31 -15.23
N ILE A 10 -2.50 -0.83 -14.02
CA ILE A 10 -1.32 -0.75 -13.17
C ILE A 10 -0.17 -1.52 -13.79
N SER A 11 0.92 -0.83 -14.02
CA SER A 11 2.21 -1.42 -14.42
C SER A 11 3.30 -0.97 -13.47
N LYS A 12 4.21 -1.88 -13.14
CA LYS A 12 5.39 -1.58 -12.32
C LYS A 12 6.62 -2.18 -12.97
N SER A 13 7.60 -1.32 -13.19
CA SER A 13 8.93 -1.71 -13.67
C SER A 13 9.99 -1.16 -12.72
N PHE A 14 11.03 -1.93 -12.51
CA PHE A 14 12.22 -1.51 -11.80
C PHE A 14 13.36 -1.33 -12.80
N ASN A 15 14.07 -0.22 -12.68
CA ASN A 15 15.27 0.05 -13.46
C ASN A 15 16.45 -0.45 -12.65
N SER A 16 16.95 -1.62 -13.01
CA SER A 16 18.27 -2.13 -12.65
C SER A 16 19.12 -2.14 -13.92
N GLU A 17 20.18 -2.92 -13.99
CA GLU A 17 20.98 -3.12 -15.21
C GLU A 17 20.13 -3.51 -16.44
N LYS A 18 18.97 -4.16 -16.19
CA LYS A 18 17.93 -4.42 -17.18
C LYS A 18 16.58 -3.98 -16.63
N LYS A 19 15.75 -3.34 -17.48
CA LYS A 19 14.38 -2.96 -17.11
C LYS A 19 13.54 -4.22 -16.87
N ILE A 20 13.19 -4.49 -15.63
CA ILE A 20 12.35 -5.63 -15.24
C ILE A 20 10.93 -5.14 -15.01
N ARG A 21 9.99 -5.62 -15.82
CA ARG A 21 8.57 -5.36 -15.63
C ARG A 21 7.96 -6.45 -14.74
N VAL A 22 7.51 -6.06 -13.55
CA VAL A 22 6.95 -6.96 -12.55
C VAL A 22 5.43 -7.03 -12.66
N LEU A 23 4.76 -5.91 -12.93
CA LEU A 23 3.32 -5.84 -13.17
C LEU A 23 3.06 -5.24 -14.55
N ASN A 24 2.08 -5.79 -15.27
CA ASN A 24 1.74 -5.38 -16.63
C ASN A 24 0.24 -5.14 -16.79
N LYS A 25 -0.16 -3.87 -16.85
CA LYS A 25 -1.54 -3.40 -17.14
C LYS A 25 -2.62 -4.11 -16.32
N LEU A 26 -2.34 -4.37 -15.04
CA LEU A 26 -3.27 -5.02 -14.13
C LEU A 26 -4.42 -4.07 -13.78
N SER A 27 -5.65 -4.54 -13.95
CA SER A 27 -6.85 -3.82 -13.54
C SER A 27 -7.71 -4.72 -12.67
N TYR A 28 -8.18 -4.20 -11.54
CA TYR A 28 -9.04 -4.93 -10.63
C TYR A 28 -9.81 -3.98 -9.72
N ASN A 29 -11.01 -4.42 -9.29
CA ASN A 29 -11.87 -3.65 -8.40
C ASN A 29 -12.14 -4.46 -7.12
N PHE A 30 -11.66 -3.94 -6.00
CA PHE A 30 -11.92 -4.49 -4.68
C PHE A 30 -13.16 -3.86 -4.08
N LYS A 31 -14.08 -4.70 -3.60
CA LYS A 31 -15.34 -4.25 -2.99
C LYS A 31 -15.16 -4.14 -1.48
N LYS A 32 -15.82 -3.18 -0.87
CA LYS A 32 -15.85 -3.02 0.58
C LYS A 32 -16.47 -4.25 1.26
N GLY A 33 -15.91 -4.64 2.42
CA GLY A 33 -16.43 -5.75 3.22
C GLY A 33 -16.16 -7.14 2.64
N LYS A 34 -15.25 -7.26 1.68
CA LYS A 34 -14.84 -8.55 1.10
C LYS A 34 -13.39 -8.88 1.45
N THR A 35 -13.12 -10.15 1.56
CA THR A 35 -11.76 -10.69 1.71
C THR A 35 -11.26 -11.19 0.37
N TYR A 36 -10.00 -10.95 0.08
CA TYR A 36 -9.34 -11.34 -1.16
C TYR A 36 -8.06 -12.09 -0.88
N SER A 37 -7.79 -13.12 -1.65
CA SER A 37 -6.53 -13.87 -1.62
C SER A 37 -5.73 -13.56 -2.89
N LEU A 38 -4.47 -13.18 -2.71
CA LEU A 38 -3.53 -13.00 -3.81
C LEU A 38 -2.56 -14.18 -3.83
N MET A 39 -2.68 -15.04 -4.83
CA MET A 39 -1.92 -16.28 -4.94
C MET A 39 -1.00 -16.26 -6.15
N GLY A 40 0.11 -16.96 -6.05
CA GLY A 40 1.07 -17.13 -7.13
C GLY A 40 2.44 -17.57 -6.61
N PRO A 41 3.33 -18.04 -7.50
CA PRO A 41 4.67 -18.45 -7.13
C PRO A 41 5.50 -17.27 -6.63
N SER A 42 6.64 -17.57 -5.97
CA SER A 42 7.62 -16.55 -5.58
C SER A 42 8.09 -15.78 -6.82
N GLY A 43 8.25 -14.46 -6.68
CA GLY A 43 8.66 -13.60 -7.78
C GLY A 43 7.56 -13.21 -8.77
N SER A 44 6.28 -13.58 -8.53
CA SER A 44 5.15 -13.23 -9.40
C SER A 44 4.63 -11.79 -9.23
N GLY A 45 5.22 -10.99 -8.33
CA GLY A 45 4.84 -9.60 -8.10
C GLY A 45 3.82 -9.35 -7.00
N LYS A 46 3.50 -10.35 -6.17
CA LYS A 46 2.51 -10.21 -5.07
C LYS A 46 2.89 -9.11 -4.08
N SER A 47 4.11 -9.12 -3.57
CA SER A 47 4.60 -8.09 -2.64
C SER A 47 4.65 -6.71 -3.30
N THR A 48 5.02 -6.65 -4.57
CA THR A 48 5.00 -5.40 -5.35
C THR A 48 3.59 -4.83 -5.42
N LEU A 49 2.60 -5.67 -5.74
CA LEU A 49 1.21 -5.23 -5.79
C LEU A 49 0.71 -4.75 -4.42
N LEU A 50 1.03 -5.47 -3.34
CA LEU A 50 0.66 -5.06 -1.97
C LEU A 50 1.30 -3.72 -1.59
N ASN A 51 2.54 -3.47 -1.95
CA ASN A 51 3.20 -2.19 -1.72
C ASN A 51 2.53 -1.03 -2.47
N LEU A 52 2.03 -1.27 -3.68
CA LEU A 52 1.27 -0.27 -4.43
C LEU A 52 -0.09 0.01 -3.80
N ILE A 53 -0.82 -1.03 -3.42
CA ILE A 53 -2.15 -0.93 -2.77
C ILE A 53 -2.03 -0.21 -1.42
N SER A 54 -0.95 -0.48 -0.69
CA SER A 54 -0.70 0.15 0.61
C SER A 54 -0.10 1.55 0.52
N LEU A 55 0.09 2.09 -0.68
CA LEU A 55 0.66 3.42 -0.92
C LEU A 55 2.09 3.58 -0.37
N ILE A 56 2.83 2.48 -0.21
CA ILE A 56 4.25 2.49 0.15
C ILE A 56 5.10 2.81 -1.07
N ASP A 57 4.70 2.29 -2.23
CA ASP A 57 5.34 2.51 -3.51
C ASP A 57 4.32 3.07 -4.52
N ARG A 58 4.79 3.56 -5.65
CA ARG A 58 3.96 4.09 -6.72
C ARG A 58 4.06 3.24 -7.99
N PRO A 59 2.99 3.11 -8.77
CA PRO A 59 3.05 2.44 -10.06
C PRO A 59 3.91 3.25 -11.05
N THR A 60 4.50 2.55 -12.03
CA THR A 60 5.17 3.19 -13.17
C THR A 60 4.14 3.81 -14.11
N ASN A 61 3.03 3.10 -14.32
CA ASN A 61 1.88 3.57 -15.10
C ASN A 61 0.58 3.05 -14.49
N GLY A 62 -0.51 3.69 -14.84
CA GLY A 62 -1.86 3.37 -14.35
C GLY A 62 -2.27 4.27 -13.19
N SER A 63 -3.44 4.01 -12.65
CA SER A 63 -4.02 4.81 -11.56
C SER A 63 -4.66 3.93 -10.50
N ILE A 64 -4.65 4.43 -9.28
CA ILE A 64 -5.30 3.83 -8.11
C ILE A 64 -6.35 4.81 -7.61
N LYS A 65 -7.57 4.31 -7.37
CA LYS A 65 -8.59 5.04 -6.61
C LYS A 65 -8.83 4.34 -5.29
N PHE A 66 -8.95 5.10 -4.23
CA PHE A 66 -9.26 4.64 -2.91
C PHE A 66 -10.51 5.38 -2.42
N ASP A 67 -11.57 4.64 -2.10
CA ASP A 67 -12.87 5.19 -1.68
C ASP A 67 -13.38 6.32 -2.61
N ASN A 68 -13.40 6.04 -3.92
CA ASN A 68 -13.76 6.94 -5.03
C ASN A 68 -12.81 8.12 -5.27
N ALA A 69 -11.78 8.32 -4.46
CA ALA A 69 -10.78 9.36 -4.66
C ALA A 69 -9.56 8.82 -5.40
N GLN A 70 -9.17 9.47 -6.49
CA GLN A 70 -7.95 9.11 -7.21
C GLN A 70 -6.72 9.52 -6.40
N ILE A 71 -5.78 8.58 -6.24
CA ILE A 71 -4.51 8.83 -5.57
C ILE A 71 -3.59 9.64 -6.48
N ASN A 72 -3.14 10.78 -5.96
CA ASN A 72 -2.08 11.56 -6.58
C ASN A 72 -0.75 11.26 -5.84
N PHE A 73 0.12 10.49 -6.47
CA PHE A 73 1.40 10.07 -5.88
C PHE A 73 2.41 11.22 -5.68
N ASN A 74 2.14 12.42 -6.19
CA ASN A 74 2.93 13.61 -5.92
C ASN A 74 2.55 14.28 -4.59
N GLU A 75 1.37 14.00 -4.04
CA GLU A 75 0.90 14.49 -2.75
C GLU A 75 1.32 13.56 -1.60
N LYS A 76 2.63 13.48 -1.36
CA LYS A 76 3.22 12.51 -0.41
C LYS A 76 2.59 12.61 0.99
N ASN A 77 2.50 13.80 1.55
CA ASN A 77 1.95 14.00 2.91
C ASN A 77 0.50 13.53 3.02
N LYS A 78 -0.32 13.78 2.00
CA LYS A 78 -1.73 13.36 1.95
C LYS A 78 -1.85 11.84 1.87
N ASN A 79 -1.00 11.21 1.08
CA ASN A 79 -0.96 9.75 0.96
C ASN A 79 -0.46 9.09 2.24
N ASP A 80 0.51 9.69 2.93
CA ASP A 80 1.00 9.20 4.23
C ASP A 80 -0.10 9.26 5.31
N ILE A 81 -0.87 10.34 5.35
CA ILE A 81 -2.03 10.47 6.25
C ILE A 81 -3.11 9.44 5.89
N LEU A 82 -3.42 9.27 4.63
CA LEU A 82 -4.39 8.27 4.17
C LEU A 82 -3.95 6.86 4.58
N ARG A 83 -2.68 6.52 4.35
CA ARG A 83 -2.11 5.23 4.76
C ARG A 83 -2.23 5.03 6.27
N ALA A 84 -1.80 6.01 7.07
CA ALA A 84 -1.84 5.93 8.52
C ALA A 84 -3.27 5.73 9.07
N LYS A 85 -4.26 6.38 8.48
CA LYS A 85 -5.65 6.36 8.97
C LYS A 85 -6.49 5.20 8.41
N LYS A 86 -6.17 4.66 7.25
CA LYS A 86 -7.07 3.76 6.50
C LYS A 86 -6.47 2.40 6.14
N ILE A 87 -5.17 2.21 6.26
CA ILE A 87 -4.49 1.00 5.82
C ILE A 87 -3.70 0.39 6.97
N GLY A 88 -4.02 -0.84 7.34
CA GLY A 88 -3.20 -1.66 8.23
C GLY A 88 -2.43 -2.69 7.43
N ILE A 89 -1.15 -2.88 7.74
CA ILE A 89 -0.28 -3.84 7.07
C ILE A 89 0.30 -4.80 8.10
N VAL A 90 0.19 -6.10 7.81
CA VAL A 90 0.91 -7.15 8.55
C VAL A 90 1.99 -7.69 7.60
N TYR A 91 3.25 -7.50 7.98
CA TYR A 91 4.39 -7.93 7.18
C TYR A 91 4.72 -9.40 7.44
N GLN A 92 5.38 -10.04 6.48
CA GLN A 92 5.87 -11.41 6.60
C GLN A 92 6.93 -11.55 7.70
N GLN A 93 7.78 -10.52 7.84
CA GLN A 93 8.76 -10.42 8.93
C GLN A 93 8.21 -9.49 10.01
N ASN A 94 8.52 -9.79 11.26
CA ASN A 94 8.22 -8.91 12.38
C ASN A 94 9.11 -7.66 12.27
N ASN A 95 8.52 -6.53 11.93
CA ASN A 95 9.21 -5.23 11.91
C ASN A 95 9.12 -4.54 13.28
N LEU A 96 9.20 -5.33 14.36
CA LEU A 96 9.22 -4.81 15.72
C LEU A 96 10.60 -4.23 16.04
N LEU A 97 10.60 -3.15 16.79
CA LEU A 97 11.81 -2.53 17.31
C LEU A 97 12.27 -3.35 18.52
N PRO A 98 13.45 -3.99 18.48
CA PRO A 98 13.88 -4.93 19.51
C PRO A 98 14.19 -4.26 20.86
N ASP A 99 14.56 -2.97 20.85
CA ASP A 99 14.88 -2.20 22.04
C ASP A 99 13.63 -1.67 22.78
N PHE A 100 12.44 -1.94 22.24
CA PHE A 100 11.15 -1.48 22.79
C PHE A 100 10.31 -2.67 23.25
N THR A 101 9.57 -2.48 24.32
CA THR A 101 8.57 -3.43 24.81
C THR A 101 7.44 -3.60 23.80
N ALA A 102 6.63 -4.64 23.96
CA ALA A 102 5.43 -4.85 23.13
C ALA A 102 4.48 -3.65 23.21
N PHE A 103 4.29 -3.08 24.39
CA PHE A 103 3.45 -1.89 24.58
C PHE A 103 4.01 -0.68 23.82
N GLU A 104 5.31 -0.42 23.92
CA GLU A 104 5.95 0.71 23.23
C GLU A 104 5.89 0.56 21.71
N ASN A 105 6.06 -0.65 21.17
CA ASN A 105 5.87 -0.91 19.75
C ASN A 105 4.44 -0.57 19.29
N LEU A 106 3.42 -0.94 20.06
CA LEU A 106 2.02 -0.58 19.77
C LEU A 106 1.78 0.92 19.93
N TYR A 107 2.35 1.52 20.96
CA TYR A 107 2.21 2.96 21.21
C TYR A 107 2.80 3.80 20.08
N LEU A 108 4.00 3.46 19.61
CA LEU A 108 4.65 4.13 18.47
C LEU A 108 3.78 4.06 17.20
N ALA A 109 3.18 2.89 16.93
CA ALA A 109 2.26 2.75 15.80
C ALA A 109 1.03 3.66 15.94
N SER A 110 0.51 3.84 17.16
CA SER A 110 -0.64 4.71 17.43
C SER A 110 -0.34 6.20 17.22
N LEU A 111 0.88 6.63 17.41
CA LEU A 111 1.29 8.03 17.22
C LEU A 111 1.16 8.48 15.76
N SER A 112 1.28 7.55 14.80
CA SER A 112 1.10 7.87 13.37
C SER A 112 -0.33 8.31 13.02
N ILE A 113 -1.32 7.95 13.84
CA ILE A 113 -2.73 8.28 13.66
C ILE A 113 -3.06 9.64 14.29
N ASN A 114 -2.34 10.03 15.35
CA ASN A 114 -2.65 11.19 16.19
C ASN A 114 -1.92 12.47 15.81
N ASN A 115 -1.16 12.50 14.73
CA ASN A 115 -0.38 13.66 14.28
C ASN A 115 -1.21 14.88 13.81
N ASP A 116 -2.53 14.90 14.06
CA ASP A 116 -3.37 16.09 13.89
C ASP A 116 -3.35 17.02 15.13
N LYS A 117 -2.67 16.65 16.20
CA LYS A 117 -2.41 17.58 17.30
C LYS A 117 -1.06 18.26 17.05
N LYS A 118 -1.14 19.49 16.54
CA LYS A 118 -0.05 20.45 16.63
C LYS A 118 0.51 20.44 18.05
N LEU A 119 1.79 20.12 18.17
CA LEU A 119 2.61 20.55 19.30
C LEU A 119 2.71 22.06 19.25
#